data_7a1aa7396dd41ec5d6d7d317dd40c8a5
#
_entry.id   7a1aa7396dd41ec5d6d7d317dd40c8a5
#
_cell.length_a   1.000
_cell.length_b   1.000
_cell.length_c   1.000
_cell.angle_alpha   90.00
_cell.angle_beta   90.00
_cell.angle_gamma   90.00
#
_symmetry.space_group_name_H-M   'P 1'
#
loop_
_entity.id
_entity.type
_entity.pdbx_description
1 polymer ?
#
loop_
_entity_poly.entity_id
_entity_poly.type
_entity_poly.pdbx_seq_one_letter_code
_entity_poly.pdbx_strand_id
1 'polypeptide(L)'
;STLVLVLISSGIQAGTYHSGDKKKEKLSGDGPYILYQADGSTRVINVNKKGRITDKTYATLPKDFSFRVTDHEGRYPFDVKLHPLKRPEWQYTRPEKVFVISDPHGRLDCVISLLQGNGVINDNYQWNFGSNHLVIIGDVFDRGKDVLQIFWLFYKLEDEAAKAGGHVSFLLGNHEALVLSNDLRYTKDKYKLLAEKLGVEYPSLFGTNTELGRWLATRNTMQIIGTDLYVHAGLGKLFYDKDLNIPTVNEEMSRALFMSKKERKALSPLTDFLYGNDGPIWYRGLMREDPKYKPLV
;
A
#
# COMPACT_ATOMS: atom_id res chain seq x y z
N SER A 1 19.53 14.10 14.19
CA SER A 1 18.44 13.69 13.27
C SER A 1 17.23 13.27 14.08
N THR A 2 16.08 13.85 13.80
CA THR A 2 14.84 13.55 14.52
C THR A 2 14.06 12.51 13.71
N LEU A 3 13.88 11.30 14.27
CA LEU A 3 12.93 10.30 13.76
C LEU A 3 11.55 10.68 14.31
N VAL A 4 10.61 10.98 13.41
CA VAL A 4 9.19 11.19 13.77
C VAL A 4 8.42 9.97 13.33
N LEU A 5 8.02 9.14 14.29
CA LEU A 5 7.14 7.98 14.07
C LEU A 5 5.70 8.40 14.38
N VAL A 6 4.84 8.36 13.39
CA VAL A 6 3.41 8.58 13.57
C VAL A 6 2.65 7.28 13.28
N LEU A 7 2.10 6.69 14.33
CA LEU A 7 1.22 5.52 14.24
C LEU A 7 -0.23 6.00 14.08
N ILE A 8 -0.85 5.66 12.97
CA ILE A 8 -2.30 5.86 12.78
C ILE A 8 -2.99 4.62 13.37
N SER A 9 -3.17 4.58 14.71
CA SER A 9 -3.98 3.54 15.32
C SER A 9 -5.45 3.83 15.05
N SER A 10 -6.08 3.04 14.19
CA SER A 10 -7.55 2.98 14.14
C SER A 10 -8.03 2.30 15.41
N GLY A 11 -8.35 3.09 16.45
CA GLY A 11 -8.97 2.59 17.67
C GLY A 11 -10.20 1.78 17.32
N ILE A 12 -10.19 0.49 17.64
CA ILE A 12 -11.38 -0.37 17.60
C ILE A 12 -12.24 0.07 18.76
N GLN A 13 -13.14 1.02 18.55
CA GLN A 13 -14.32 1.12 19.41
C GLN A 13 -15.18 -0.10 19.10
N ALA A 14 -15.25 -1.02 20.05
CA ALA A 14 -16.27 -2.07 20.06
C ALA A 14 -17.64 -1.39 20.22
N GLY A 15 -18.18 -0.92 19.11
CA GLY A 15 -19.55 -0.44 19.03
C GLY A 15 -20.48 -1.64 19.15
N THR A 16 -21.34 -1.63 20.14
CA THR A 16 -22.50 -2.52 20.25
C THR A 16 -23.28 -2.45 18.94
N TYR A 17 -23.31 -3.56 18.21
CA TYR A 17 -24.12 -3.70 17.00
C TYR A 17 -25.61 -3.66 17.39
N HIS A 18 -26.24 -2.51 17.23
CA HIS A 18 -27.69 -2.44 17.12
C HIS A 18 -28.04 -2.87 15.69
N SER A 19 -28.91 -3.86 15.56
CA SER A 19 -29.55 -4.30 14.32
C SER A 19 -30.52 -3.23 13.82
N GLY A 20 -29.97 -2.10 13.35
CA GLY A 20 -30.71 -1.13 12.56
C GLY A 20 -30.51 -1.45 11.08
N ASP A 21 -31.51 -1.19 10.26
CA ASP A 21 -31.51 -1.39 8.80
C ASP A 21 -30.16 -1.05 8.20
N LYS A 22 -29.43 -2.07 7.67
CA LYS A 22 -28.17 -1.87 6.97
C LYS A 22 -28.46 -1.01 5.76
N LYS A 23 -28.20 0.31 5.85
CA LYS A 23 -28.20 1.17 4.66
C LYS A 23 -27.38 0.49 3.58
N LYS A 24 -28.03 0.15 2.47
CA LYS A 24 -27.36 -0.51 1.33
C LYS A 24 -26.17 0.36 0.91
N GLU A 25 -24.95 -0.17 0.98
CA GLU A 25 -23.75 0.57 0.57
C GLU A 25 -23.90 1.05 -0.86
N LYS A 26 -23.45 2.27 -1.11
CA LYS A 26 -23.49 2.88 -2.45
C LYS A 26 -22.09 3.08 -2.96
N LEU A 27 -21.92 2.97 -4.28
CA LEU A 27 -20.67 3.39 -4.90
C LEU A 27 -20.43 4.88 -4.63
N SER A 28 -19.19 5.23 -4.39
CA SER A 28 -18.69 6.60 -4.23
C SER A 28 -17.39 6.75 -5.04
N GLY A 29 -16.81 7.94 -5.10
CA GLY A 29 -15.60 8.20 -5.89
C GLY A 29 -14.51 7.15 -5.69
N ASP A 30 -13.98 6.64 -6.81
CA ASP A 30 -12.88 5.65 -6.82
C ASP A 30 -12.23 5.59 -8.21
N GLY A 31 -10.99 5.13 -8.27
CA GLY A 31 -10.27 5.05 -9.55
C GLY A 31 -9.23 6.17 -9.74
N PRO A 32 -8.56 6.19 -10.93
CA PRO A 32 -8.73 5.19 -11.97
C PRO A 32 -8.06 3.86 -11.65
N TYR A 33 -8.68 2.76 -12.06
CA TYR A 33 -8.03 1.48 -12.23
C TYR A 33 -7.51 1.41 -13.67
N ILE A 34 -6.23 1.11 -13.85
CA ILE A 34 -5.57 1.06 -15.16
C ILE A 34 -5.12 -0.37 -15.41
N LEU A 35 -5.75 -1.02 -16.40
CA LEU A 35 -5.54 -2.43 -16.71
C LEU A 35 -4.99 -2.58 -18.13
N TYR A 36 -3.86 -3.24 -18.25
CA TYR A 36 -3.23 -3.60 -19.53
C TYR A 36 -3.79 -4.92 -20.03
N GLN A 37 -4.29 -4.94 -21.25
CA GLN A 37 -4.95 -6.11 -21.84
C GLN A 37 -3.98 -6.90 -22.75
N ALA A 38 -4.32 -8.17 -23.01
CA ALA A 38 -3.48 -9.05 -23.81
C ALA A 38 -3.34 -8.59 -25.28
N ASP A 39 -4.32 -7.84 -25.80
CA ASP A 39 -4.29 -7.27 -27.15
C ASP A 39 -3.47 -5.97 -27.25
N GLY A 40 -2.83 -5.55 -26.15
CA GLY A 40 -2.04 -4.31 -26.07
C GLY A 40 -2.86 -3.07 -25.75
N SER A 41 -4.16 -3.16 -25.70
CA SER A 41 -5.03 -2.04 -25.27
C SER A 41 -4.96 -1.81 -23.76
N THR A 42 -5.40 -0.63 -23.33
CA THR A 42 -5.45 -0.27 -21.90
C THR A 42 -6.86 0.14 -21.52
N ARG A 43 -7.42 -0.54 -20.53
CA ARG A 43 -8.72 -0.24 -19.94
C ARG A 43 -8.55 0.66 -18.73
N VAL A 44 -9.32 1.75 -18.66
CA VAL A 44 -9.29 2.74 -17.58
C VAL A 44 -10.69 2.86 -16.99
N ILE A 45 -10.83 2.47 -15.72
CA ILE A 45 -12.10 2.44 -15.00
C ILE A 45 -12.09 3.50 -13.92
N ASN A 46 -13.12 4.36 -13.92
CA ASN A 46 -13.31 5.39 -12.91
C ASN A 46 -14.72 5.33 -12.33
N VAL A 47 -14.84 5.70 -11.06
CA VAL A 47 -16.12 5.91 -10.37
C VAL A 47 -16.16 7.34 -9.87
N ASN A 48 -17.14 8.14 -10.29
CA ASN A 48 -17.28 9.48 -9.78
C ASN A 48 -17.93 9.52 -8.37
N LYS A 49 -17.92 10.67 -7.71
CA LYS A 49 -18.50 10.85 -6.37
C LYS A 49 -19.98 10.48 -6.25
N LYS A 50 -20.72 10.42 -7.37
CA LYS A 50 -22.14 9.98 -7.41
C LYS A 50 -22.28 8.48 -7.67
N GLY A 51 -21.17 7.72 -7.71
CA GLY A 51 -21.16 6.28 -7.95
C GLY A 51 -21.36 5.86 -9.42
N ARG A 52 -21.25 6.80 -10.38
CA ARG A 52 -21.31 6.47 -11.80
C ARG A 52 -19.96 5.94 -12.27
N ILE A 53 -19.97 4.73 -12.83
CA ILE A 53 -18.81 4.09 -13.43
C ILE A 53 -18.62 4.64 -14.85
N THR A 54 -17.39 4.98 -15.20
CA THR A 54 -16.89 5.17 -16.55
C THR A 54 -15.82 4.11 -16.82
N ASP A 55 -15.90 3.45 -17.96
CA ASP A 55 -15.04 2.37 -18.39
C ASP A 55 -14.65 2.62 -19.85
N LYS A 56 -13.37 2.94 -20.07
CA LYS A 56 -12.86 3.32 -21.38
C LYS A 56 -11.68 2.44 -21.75
N THR A 57 -11.64 2.00 -23.00
CA THR A 57 -10.51 1.28 -23.58
C THR A 57 -9.77 2.18 -24.56
N TYR A 58 -8.46 2.25 -24.41
CA TYR A 58 -7.54 2.97 -25.29
C TYR A 58 -6.71 1.94 -26.05
N ALA A 59 -6.69 2.00 -27.38
CA ALA A 59 -5.79 1.16 -28.17
C ALA A 59 -4.31 1.40 -27.81
N THR A 60 -3.97 2.66 -27.51
CA THR A 60 -2.68 3.08 -26.97
C THR A 60 -2.90 4.27 -26.05
N LEU A 61 -2.34 4.25 -24.85
CA LEU A 61 -2.35 5.42 -23.97
C LEU A 61 -1.55 6.55 -24.58
N PRO A 62 -2.02 7.82 -24.48
CA PRO A 62 -1.20 8.97 -24.85
C PRO A 62 0.15 8.96 -24.11
N LYS A 63 1.21 9.43 -24.76
CA LYS A 63 2.56 9.48 -24.19
C LYS A 63 2.62 10.22 -22.85
N ASP A 64 1.80 11.29 -22.73
CA ASP A 64 1.71 12.14 -21.53
C ASP A 64 0.40 11.87 -20.77
N PHE A 65 -0.03 10.61 -20.72
CA PHE A 65 -1.25 10.22 -20.03
C PHE A 65 -1.17 10.60 -18.56
N SER A 66 -2.10 11.43 -18.16
CA SER A 66 -2.28 11.86 -16.77
C SER A 66 -3.76 11.87 -16.40
N PHE A 67 -4.04 11.77 -15.12
CA PHE A 67 -5.40 11.73 -14.62
C PHE A 67 -5.49 12.40 -13.25
N ARG A 68 -6.68 12.90 -12.94
CA ARG A 68 -6.98 13.49 -11.63
C ARG A 68 -7.56 12.45 -10.70
N VAL A 69 -7.04 12.44 -9.47
CA VAL A 69 -7.52 11.65 -8.34
C VAL A 69 -8.16 12.59 -7.32
N THR A 70 -9.25 12.15 -6.69
CA THR A 70 -9.90 12.81 -5.55
C THR A 70 -10.29 11.76 -4.53
N ASP A 71 -10.58 12.13 -3.28
CA ASP A 71 -11.19 11.22 -2.34
C ASP A 71 -12.59 10.75 -2.81
N HIS A 72 -13.20 9.83 -2.07
CA HIS A 72 -14.51 9.28 -2.41
C HIS A 72 -15.64 10.33 -2.44
N GLU A 73 -15.44 11.52 -1.90
CA GLU A 73 -16.39 12.65 -1.88
C GLU A 73 -16.03 13.75 -2.91
N GLY A 74 -14.89 13.64 -3.59
CA GLY A 74 -14.41 14.63 -4.56
C GLY A 74 -13.55 15.73 -3.99
N ARG A 75 -12.98 15.53 -2.80
CA ARG A 75 -12.00 16.44 -2.15
C ARG A 75 -10.57 16.02 -2.46
N TYR A 76 -9.59 16.81 -2.03
CA TYR A 76 -8.14 16.54 -2.15
C TYR A 76 -7.69 16.21 -3.59
N PRO A 77 -7.97 17.10 -4.58
CA PRO A 77 -7.65 16.83 -5.98
C PRO A 77 -6.14 16.91 -6.25
N PHE A 78 -5.56 15.83 -6.80
CA PHE A 78 -4.19 15.83 -7.30
C PHE A 78 -4.10 15.12 -8.64
N ASP A 79 -3.12 15.51 -9.44
CA ASP A 79 -2.88 14.92 -10.74
C ASP A 79 -1.75 13.90 -10.65
N VAL A 80 -1.92 12.76 -11.31
CA VAL A 80 -0.95 11.67 -11.39
C VAL A 80 -0.54 11.48 -12.84
N LYS A 81 0.76 11.36 -13.08
CA LYS A 81 1.35 10.95 -14.35
C LYS A 81 1.99 9.58 -14.18
N LEU A 82 1.78 8.68 -15.15
CA LEU A 82 2.46 7.39 -15.14
C LEU A 82 3.95 7.57 -15.35
N HIS A 83 4.75 6.77 -14.66
CA HIS A 83 6.22 6.77 -14.76
C HIS A 83 6.76 5.33 -14.80
N PRO A 84 7.99 5.11 -15.31
CA PRO A 84 8.62 3.79 -15.29
C PRO A 84 8.73 3.22 -13.88
N LEU A 85 8.32 1.97 -13.72
CA LEU A 85 8.38 1.27 -12.45
C LEU A 85 9.77 0.66 -12.23
N LYS A 86 10.29 0.83 -11.03
CA LYS A 86 11.55 0.22 -10.57
C LYS A 86 11.35 -0.37 -9.18
N ARG A 87 12.05 -1.46 -8.88
CA ARG A 87 12.20 -1.89 -7.49
C ARG A 87 13.08 -0.87 -6.77
N PRO A 88 12.63 -0.28 -5.65
CA PRO A 88 13.49 0.58 -4.83
C PRO A 88 14.67 -0.21 -4.26
N GLU A 89 15.75 0.50 -3.95
CA GLU A 89 16.83 -0.06 -3.17
C GLU A 89 16.31 -0.54 -1.80
N TRP A 90 16.95 -1.54 -1.24
CA TRP A 90 16.62 -2.02 0.10
C TRP A 90 17.48 -1.37 1.19
N GLN A 91 18.52 -0.63 0.79
CA GLN A 91 19.42 0.07 1.70
C GLN A 91 19.70 1.47 1.18
N TYR A 92 19.59 2.44 2.08
CA TYR A 92 19.85 3.85 1.83
C TYR A 92 20.78 4.44 2.88
N THR A 93 21.56 5.43 2.48
CA THR A 93 22.24 6.31 3.42
C THR A 93 21.22 7.14 4.20
N ARG A 94 21.51 7.44 5.46
CA ARG A 94 20.59 8.23 6.28
C ARG A 94 20.52 9.67 5.77
N PRO A 95 19.35 10.19 5.40
CA PRO A 95 19.17 11.60 5.08
C PRO A 95 19.09 12.45 6.37
N GLU A 96 18.92 13.75 6.21
CA GLU A 96 18.72 14.64 7.37
C GLU A 96 17.45 14.27 8.14
N LYS A 97 16.35 13.97 7.41
CA LYS A 97 15.04 13.61 8.00
C LYS A 97 14.48 12.34 7.36
N VAL A 98 13.89 11.51 8.20
CA VAL A 98 13.04 10.38 7.79
C VAL A 98 11.67 10.59 8.43
N PHE A 99 10.62 10.63 7.62
CA PHE A 99 9.23 10.68 8.09
C PHE A 99 8.57 9.34 7.85
N VAL A 100 7.98 8.76 8.89
CA VAL A 100 7.43 7.39 8.84
C VAL A 100 5.95 7.42 9.18
N ILE A 101 5.14 6.78 8.35
CA ILE A 101 3.72 6.51 8.62
C ILE A 101 3.41 5.04 8.45
N SER A 102 2.41 4.55 9.17
CA SER A 102 1.95 3.16 9.11
C SER A 102 0.43 3.09 9.12
N ASP A 103 -0.12 2.02 8.54
CA ASP A 103 -1.52 1.61 8.64
C ASP A 103 -2.55 2.71 8.24
N PRO A 104 -2.42 3.39 7.10
CA PRO A 104 -3.37 4.44 6.70
C PRO A 104 -4.77 3.91 6.37
N HIS A 105 -4.91 2.63 6.02
CA HIS A 105 -6.18 1.93 5.87
C HIS A 105 -7.26 2.74 5.15
N GLY A 106 -6.95 3.27 3.97
CA GLY A 106 -7.92 4.01 3.16
C GLY A 106 -8.40 5.34 3.78
N ARG A 107 -7.62 5.97 4.67
CA ARG A 107 -7.87 7.28 5.28
C ARG A 107 -7.01 8.36 4.63
N LEU A 108 -7.34 8.73 3.38
CA LEU A 108 -6.62 9.76 2.64
C LEU A 108 -6.58 11.10 3.37
N ASP A 109 -7.67 11.47 4.03
CA ASP A 109 -7.78 12.67 4.84
C ASP A 109 -6.68 12.75 5.93
N CYS A 110 -6.47 11.65 6.65
CA CYS A 110 -5.43 11.56 7.66
C CYS A 110 -4.02 11.61 7.04
N VAL A 111 -3.80 10.88 5.95
CA VAL A 111 -2.50 10.87 5.24
C VAL A 111 -2.14 12.28 4.80
N ILE A 112 -3.04 12.99 4.12
CA ILE A 112 -2.80 14.35 3.64
C ILE A 112 -2.50 15.28 4.82
N SER A 113 -3.33 15.25 5.87
CA SER A 113 -3.13 16.08 7.06
C SER A 113 -1.75 15.86 7.70
N LEU A 114 -1.31 14.60 7.82
CA LEU A 114 0.01 14.25 8.38
C LEU A 114 1.14 14.74 7.47
N LEU A 115 1.05 14.50 6.16
CA LEU A 115 2.11 14.87 5.22
C LEU A 115 2.24 16.39 5.08
N GLN A 116 1.12 17.13 5.03
CA GLN A 116 1.13 18.59 5.01
C GLN A 116 1.63 19.18 6.33
N GLY A 117 1.10 18.71 7.46
CA GLY A 117 1.48 19.19 8.79
C GLY A 117 2.96 19.02 9.12
N ASN A 118 3.64 18.07 8.48
CA ASN A 118 5.08 17.81 8.64
C ASN A 118 5.93 18.31 7.45
N GLY A 119 5.35 19.06 6.53
CA GLY A 119 6.06 19.65 5.41
C GLY A 119 6.55 18.66 4.36
N VAL A 120 6.02 17.43 4.36
CA VAL A 120 6.37 16.39 3.37
C VAL A 120 5.77 16.71 2.01
N ILE A 121 4.55 17.22 2.00
CA ILE A 121 3.88 17.75 0.81
C ILE A 121 3.41 19.20 1.03
N ASN A 122 3.30 19.97 -0.06
CA ASN A 122 2.73 21.30 -0.05
C ASN A 122 1.19 21.30 -0.18
N ASP A 123 0.57 22.49 -0.23
CA ASP A 123 -0.89 22.63 -0.33
C ASP A 123 -1.46 22.12 -1.67
N ASN A 124 -0.62 21.93 -2.67
CA ASN A 124 -0.98 21.32 -3.95
C ASN A 124 -0.72 19.80 -4.00
N TYR A 125 -0.46 19.17 -2.84
CA TYR A 125 -0.14 17.74 -2.72
C TYR A 125 1.08 17.29 -3.51
N GLN A 126 2.06 18.18 -3.68
CA GLN A 126 3.33 17.94 -4.35
C GLN A 126 4.43 17.70 -3.30
N TRP A 127 5.45 16.94 -3.67
CA TRP A 127 6.62 16.72 -2.82
C TRP A 127 7.29 18.03 -2.38
N ASN A 128 7.51 18.20 -1.09
CA ASN A 128 8.09 19.38 -0.47
C ASN A 128 9.18 19.03 0.55
N PHE A 129 9.63 17.79 0.58
CA PHE A 129 10.54 17.27 1.61
C PHE A 129 12.01 17.25 1.17
N GLY A 130 12.33 17.83 -0.01
CA GLY A 130 13.69 17.91 -0.55
C GLY A 130 14.31 16.53 -0.73
N SER A 131 15.57 16.37 -0.30
CA SER A 131 16.34 15.12 -0.37
C SER A 131 16.06 14.15 0.79
N ASN A 132 15.01 14.38 1.57
CA ASN A 132 14.65 13.54 2.70
C ASN A 132 13.85 12.29 2.29
N HIS A 133 13.51 11.43 3.25
CA HIS A 133 12.90 10.14 3.01
C HIS A 133 11.53 10.03 3.70
N LEU A 134 10.50 9.68 2.93
CA LEU A 134 9.19 9.25 3.43
C LEU A 134 9.12 7.73 3.40
N VAL A 135 8.78 7.11 4.51
CA VAL A 135 8.58 5.66 4.62
C VAL A 135 7.13 5.37 5.00
N ILE A 136 6.48 4.52 4.22
CA ILE A 136 5.14 4.00 4.51
C ILE A 136 5.30 2.52 4.86
N ILE A 137 4.97 2.13 6.09
CA ILE A 137 5.14 0.77 6.58
C ILE A 137 3.85 -0.04 6.38
N GLY A 138 3.35 -0.08 5.14
CA GLY A 138 2.25 -0.94 4.72
C GLY A 138 0.85 -0.60 5.22
N ASP A 139 -0.06 -1.51 4.96
CA ASP A 139 -1.47 -1.51 5.38
C ASP A 139 -2.28 -0.31 4.86
N VAL A 140 -2.20 -0.06 3.56
CA VAL A 140 -3.07 0.89 2.86
C VAL A 140 -4.43 0.28 2.57
N PHE A 141 -4.47 -1.01 2.25
CA PHE A 141 -5.73 -1.72 2.01
C PHE A 141 -6.64 -1.77 3.23
N ASP A 142 -7.91 -2.02 2.96
CA ASP A 142 -8.98 -2.29 3.91
C ASP A 142 -9.49 -1.09 4.74
N ARG A 143 -10.59 -1.32 5.45
CA ARG A 143 -11.25 -0.46 6.46
C ARG A 143 -11.76 0.88 5.95
N GLY A 144 -10.96 1.68 5.25
CA GLY A 144 -11.33 3.01 4.74
C GLY A 144 -11.93 2.99 3.33
N LYS A 145 -12.19 4.17 2.78
CA LYS A 145 -12.86 4.33 1.48
C LYS A 145 -11.93 4.84 0.37
N ASP A 146 -10.70 5.23 0.69
CA ASP A 146 -9.78 5.90 -0.22
C ASP A 146 -8.47 5.13 -0.42
N VAL A 147 -8.57 3.79 -0.49
CA VAL A 147 -7.41 2.89 -0.65
C VAL A 147 -6.64 3.21 -1.93
N LEU A 148 -7.34 3.22 -3.07
CA LEU A 148 -6.72 3.45 -4.37
C LEU A 148 -6.09 4.84 -4.48
N GLN A 149 -6.75 5.83 -3.88
CA GLN A 149 -6.30 7.22 -3.86
C GLN A 149 -4.99 7.39 -3.09
N ILE A 150 -4.84 6.67 -1.98
CA ILE A 150 -3.59 6.66 -1.20
C ILE A 150 -2.46 6.01 -2.00
N PHE A 151 -2.71 4.90 -2.68
CA PHE A 151 -1.71 4.29 -3.56
C PHE A 151 -1.28 5.25 -4.67
N TRP A 152 -2.21 5.94 -5.32
CA TRP A 152 -1.87 6.93 -6.35
C TRP A 152 -1.11 8.13 -5.80
N LEU A 153 -1.39 8.56 -4.57
CA LEU A 153 -0.61 9.61 -3.92
C LEU A 153 0.85 9.16 -3.72
N PHE A 154 1.08 7.96 -3.18
CA PHE A 154 2.44 7.47 -2.97
C PHE A 154 3.18 7.18 -4.28
N TYR A 155 2.49 6.61 -5.27
CA TYR A 155 3.00 6.43 -6.61
C TYR A 155 3.50 7.76 -7.22
N LYS A 156 2.69 8.82 -7.14
CA LYS A 156 3.04 10.18 -7.60
C LYS A 156 4.23 10.74 -6.84
N LEU A 157 4.20 10.65 -5.52
CA LEU A 157 5.25 11.21 -4.66
C LEU A 157 6.60 10.49 -4.84
N GLU A 158 6.61 9.22 -5.21
CA GLU A 158 7.84 8.47 -5.52
C GLU A 158 8.61 9.10 -6.69
N ASP A 159 7.94 9.45 -7.78
CA ASP A 159 8.53 10.11 -8.93
C ASP A 159 8.97 11.55 -8.62
N GLU A 160 8.15 12.29 -7.88
CA GLU A 160 8.46 13.67 -7.49
C GLU A 160 9.64 13.75 -6.50
N ALA A 161 9.69 12.83 -5.53
CA ALA A 161 10.79 12.74 -4.59
C ALA A 161 12.11 12.42 -5.30
N ALA A 162 12.09 11.44 -6.21
CA ALA A 162 13.28 11.06 -6.98
C ALA A 162 13.84 12.24 -7.78
N LYS A 163 12.98 13.08 -8.37
CA LYS A 163 13.39 14.30 -9.08
C LYS A 163 14.01 15.36 -8.16
N ALA A 164 13.62 15.37 -6.89
CA ALA A 164 14.15 16.28 -5.87
C ALA A 164 15.37 15.69 -5.11
N GLY A 165 15.84 14.50 -5.48
CA GLY A 165 16.92 13.80 -4.77
C GLY A 165 16.50 13.15 -3.46
N GLY A 166 15.19 13.08 -3.19
CA GLY A 166 14.59 12.40 -2.04
C GLY A 166 14.04 11.02 -2.39
N HIS A 167 13.41 10.36 -1.42
CA HIS A 167 12.88 9.02 -1.60
C HIS A 167 11.52 8.84 -0.94
N VAL A 168 10.67 8.01 -1.56
CA VAL A 168 9.46 7.47 -0.98
C VAL A 168 9.57 5.95 -0.99
N SER A 169 9.51 5.34 0.19
CA SER A 169 9.52 3.89 0.34
C SER A 169 8.17 3.41 0.83
N PHE A 170 7.50 2.60 0.02
CA PHE A 170 6.33 1.85 0.43
C PHE A 170 6.75 0.41 0.73
N LEU A 171 6.55 -0.04 1.96
CA LEU A 171 6.79 -1.42 2.38
C LEU A 171 5.47 -2.19 2.44
N LEU A 172 5.52 -3.47 2.10
CA LEU A 172 4.34 -4.34 2.13
C LEU A 172 3.95 -4.66 3.57
N GLY A 173 2.66 -4.47 3.88
CA GLY A 173 2.03 -4.91 5.11
C GLY A 173 1.22 -6.19 4.93
N ASN A 174 0.60 -6.65 6.00
CA ASN A 174 -0.20 -7.88 5.94
C ASN A 174 -1.54 -7.67 5.22
N HIS A 175 -2.10 -6.46 5.21
CA HIS A 175 -3.34 -6.19 4.47
C HIS A 175 -3.11 -6.17 2.95
N GLU A 176 -1.94 -5.79 2.46
CA GLU A 176 -1.59 -5.99 1.06
C GLU A 176 -1.60 -7.49 0.72
N ALA A 177 -0.99 -8.32 1.56
CA ALA A 177 -0.95 -9.78 1.36
C ALA A 177 -2.34 -10.44 1.47
N LEU A 178 -3.22 -9.94 2.35
CA LEU A 178 -4.60 -10.44 2.50
C LEU A 178 -5.41 -10.15 1.24
N VAL A 179 -5.54 -8.88 0.86
CA VAL A 179 -6.39 -8.48 -0.27
C VAL A 179 -5.90 -9.10 -1.57
N LEU A 180 -4.60 -9.05 -1.85
CA LEU A 180 -4.04 -9.61 -3.11
C LEU A 180 -4.10 -11.13 -3.18
N SER A 181 -4.30 -11.83 -2.07
CA SER A 181 -4.60 -13.27 -2.02
C SER A 181 -6.10 -13.60 -1.90
N ASN A 182 -6.97 -12.62 -2.14
CA ASN A 182 -8.44 -12.74 -2.07
C ASN A 182 -9.02 -12.98 -0.67
N ASP A 183 -8.30 -12.56 0.39
CA ASP A 183 -8.88 -12.50 1.74
C ASP A 183 -9.49 -11.11 1.99
N LEU A 184 -10.78 -10.97 1.74
CA LEU A 184 -11.52 -9.70 1.75
C LEU A 184 -12.32 -9.46 3.04
N ARG A 185 -11.94 -10.10 4.15
CA ARG A 185 -12.70 -10.02 5.43
C ARG A 185 -12.78 -8.60 6.00
N TYR A 186 -11.80 -7.74 5.72
CA TYR A 186 -11.73 -6.36 6.20
C TYR A 186 -12.04 -5.32 5.13
N THR A 187 -12.27 -5.78 3.89
CA THR A 187 -12.53 -4.92 2.73
C THR A 187 -13.91 -4.29 2.81
N LYS A 188 -13.98 -2.97 2.61
CA LYS A 188 -15.23 -2.22 2.59
C LYS A 188 -16.17 -2.71 1.49
N ASP A 189 -17.47 -2.71 1.80
CA ASP A 189 -18.49 -3.19 0.88
C ASP A 189 -18.57 -2.38 -0.42
N LYS A 190 -18.16 -1.10 -0.43
CA LYS A 190 -18.07 -0.31 -1.67
C LYS A 190 -17.18 -0.98 -2.73
N TYR A 191 -16.06 -1.60 -2.32
CA TYR A 191 -15.12 -2.26 -3.24
C TYR A 191 -15.67 -3.59 -3.74
N LYS A 192 -16.35 -4.35 -2.86
CA LYS A 192 -17.05 -5.58 -3.24
C LYS A 192 -18.18 -5.29 -4.22
N LEU A 193 -18.94 -4.22 -3.97
CA LEU A 193 -20.01 -3.74 -4.85
C LEU A 193 -19.45 -3.27 -6.22
N LEU A 194 -18.28 -2.60 -6.24
CA LEU A 194 -17.65 -2.21 -7.50
C LEU A 194 -17.23 -3.45 -8.30
N ALA A 195 -16.57 -4.40 -7.67
CA ALA A 195 -16.14 -5.65 -8.31
C ALA A 195 -17.33 -6.43 -8.87
N GLU A 196 -18.42 -6.55 -8.11
CA GLU A 196 -19.68 -7.15 -8.55
C GLU A 196 -20.24 -6.46 -9.80
N LYS A 197 -20.31 -5.11 -9.81
CA LYS A 197 -20.81 -4.34 -10.96
C LYS A 197 -19.93 -4.45 -12.19
N LEU A 198 -18.62 -4.68 -12.02
CA LEU A 198 -17.67 -4.89 -13.11
C LEU A 198 -17.61 -6.36 -13.57
N GLY A 199 -18.25 -7.28 -12.84
CA GLY A 199 -18.19 -8.71 -13.11
C GLY A 199 -16.79 -9.33 -12.90
N VAL A 200 -16.02 -8.80 -11.94
CA VAL A 200 -14.66 -9.23 -11.61
C VAL A 200 -14.48 -9.47 -10.12
N GLU A 201 -13.41 -10.14 -9.72
CA GLU A 201 -12.98 -10.18 -8.32
C GLU A 201 -12.21 -8.90 -7.96
N TYR A 202 -12.42 -8.35 -6.76
CA TYR A 202 -11.76 -7.12 -6.33
C TYR A 202 -10.22 -7.17 -6.44
N PRO A 203 -9.52 -8.25 -6.04
CA PRO A 203 -8.07 -8.31 -6.18
C PRO A 203 -7.59 -8.22 -7.63
N SER A 204 -8.39 -8.62 -8.61
CA SER A 204 -8.00 -8.53 -10.02
C SER A 204 -7.83 -7.10 -10.52
N LEU A 205 -8.42 -6.12 -9.82
CA LEU A 205 -8.22 -4.69 -10.07
C LEU A 205 -6.83 -4.20 -9.65
N PHE A 206 -6.07 -5.04 -8.95
CA PHE A 206 -4.66 -4.86 -8.55
C PHE A 206 -3.77 -6.01 -9.05
N GLY A 207 -4.22 -6.77 -10.03
CA GLY A 207 -3.46 -7.90 -10.58
C GLY A 207 -2.18 -7.46 -11.32
N THR A 208 -1.34 -8.43 -11.70
CA THR A 208 -0.05 -8.19 -12.38
C THR A 208 -0.19 -7.54 -13.77
N ASN A 209 -1.39 -7.47 -14.32
CA ASN A 209 -1.73 -6.76 -15.54
C ASN A 209 -2.28 -5.35 -15.29
N THR A 210 -2.20 -4.81 -14.09
CA THR A 210 -2.64 -3.44 -13.76
C THR A 210 -1.45 -2.56 -13.37
N GLU A 211 -1.55 -1.25 -13.52
CA GLU A 211 -0.46 -0.34 -13.18
C GLU A 211 -0.08 -0.43 -11.69
N LEU A 212 -1.07 -0.31 -10.79
CA LEU A 212 -0.80 -0.42 -9.36
C LEU A 212 -0.40 -1.83 -8.92
N GLY A 213 -0.91 -2.87 -9.57
CA GLY A 213 -0.47 -4.24 -9.29
C GLY A 213 1.00 -4.45 -9.67
N ARG A 214 1.44 -3.94 -10.82
CA ARG A 214 2.85 -3.93 -11.22
C ARG A 214 3.71 -3.13 -10.25
N TRP A 215 3.21 -1.96 -9.82
CA TRP A 215 3.90 -1.14 -8.83
C TRP A 215 4.03 -1.88 -7.50
N LEU A 216 2.96 -2.50 -6.97
CA LEU A 216 2.98 -3.31 -5.74
C LEU A 216 3.96 -4.50 -5.85
N ALA A 217 4.04 -5.15 -7.00
CA ALA A 217 4.97 -6.25 -7.26
C ALA A 217 6.44 -5.84 -7.13
N THR A 218 6.77 -4.57 -7.23
CA THR A 218 8.15 -4.07 -7.06
C THR A 218 8.45 -3.61 -5.63
N ARG A 219 7.48 -3.61 -4.71
CA ARG A 219 7.69 -3.08 -3.36
C ARG A 219 8.49 -4.04 -2.48
N ASN A 220 9.28 -3.45 -1.61
CA ASN A 220 10.03 -4.18 -0.60
C ASN A 220 9.15 -4.49 0.62
N THR A 221 9.50 -5.51 1.37
CA THR A 221 8.91 -5.82 2.69
C THR A 221 9.77 -5.29 3.81
N MET A 222 11.09 -5.24 3.58
CA MET A 222 12.08 -4.79 4.55
C MET A 222 13.04 -3.81 3.88
N GLN A 223 13.51 -2.83 4.65
CA GLN A 223 14.43 -1.80 4.18
C GLN A 223 15.28 -1.25 5.31
N ILE A 224 16.54 -0.89 5.00
CA ILE A 224 17.44 -0.18 5.92
C ILE A 224 17.65 1.25 5.43
N ILE A 225 17.57 2.22 6.34
CA ILE A 225 17.99 3.61 6.13
C ILE A 225 18.99 3.99 7.21
N GLY A 226 20.25 4.18 6.84
CA GLY A 226 21.34 4.31 7.80
C GLY A 226 21.53 3.02 8.58
N THR A 227 21.23 3.04 9.87
CA THR A 227 21.31 1.89 10.77
C THR A 227 19.93 1.36 11.20
N ASP A 228 18.85 1.98 10.72
CA ASP A 228 17.49 1.66 11.15
C ASP A 228 16.84 0.69 10.15
N LEU A 229 16.29 -0.41 10.64
CA LEU A 229 15.50 -1.37 9.89
C LEU A 229 14.02 -1.01 9.96
N TYR A 230 13.39 -0.95 8.80
CA TYR A 230 11.95 -0.71 8.64
C TYR A 230 11.27 -1.98 8.13
N VAL A 231 10.24 -2.40 8.85
CA VAL A 231 9.43 -3.59 8.56
C VAL A 231 8.04 -3.43 9.19
N HIS A 232 7.00 -3.97 8.55
CA HIS A 232 5.61 -3.72 8.99
C HIS A 232 5.31 -4.25 10.40
N ALA A 233 5.68 -5.50 10.71
CA ALA A 233 5.32 -6.10 11.99
C ALA A 233 6.50 -6.22 12.96
N GLY A 234 7.58 -6.83 12.52
CA GLY A 234 8.77 -7.08 13.34
C GLY A 234 9.44 -8.40 13.00
N LEU A 235 10.54 -8.66 13.70
CA LEU A 235 11.34 -9.87 13.54
C LEU A 235 11.47 -10.59 14.88
N GLY A 236 11.15 -11.87 14.90
CA GLY A 236 11.29 -12.72 16.08
C GLY A 236 12.53 -13.62 16.00
N LYS A 237 12.78 -14.36 17.08
CA LYS A 237 13.91 -15.31 17.15
C LYS A 237 13.94 -16.29 15.97
N LEU A 238 12.79 -16.82 15.57
CA LEU A 238 12.70 -17.77 14.44
C LEU A 238 13.12 -17.16 13.11
N PHE A 239 12.97 -15.85 12.93
CA PHE A 239 13.47 -15.16 11.75
C PHE A 239 14.99 -15.08 11.78
N TYR A 240 15.59 -14.69 12.90
CA TYR A 240 17.06 -14.63 13.07
C TYR A 240 17.72 -15.99 12.91
N ASP A 241 17.11 -17.05 13.44
CA ASP A 241 17.64 -18.41 13.35
C ASP A 241 17.73 -18.93 11.90
N LYS A 242 17.03 -18.30 10.95
CA LYS A 242 17.07 -18.66 9.52
C LYS A 242 18.17 -17.97 8.74
N ASP A 243 18.89 -17.03 9.33
CA ASP A 243 19.99 -16.27 8.71
C ASP A 243 19.63 -15.68 7.34
N LEU A 244 18.44 -15.07 7.26
CA LEU A 244 17.91 -14.51 6.02
C LEU A 244 18.43 -13.09 5.79
N ASN A 245 18.91 -12.83 4.57
CA ASN A 245 19.23 -11.47 4.15
C ASN A 245 18.02 -10.74 3.57
N ILE A 246 18.03 -9.41 3.63
CA ILE A 246 16.92 -8.54 3.19
C ILE A 246 16.60 -8.72 1.70
N PRO A 247 17.57 -8.75 0.75
CA PRO A 247 17.26 -8.99 -0.65
C PRO A 247 16.47 -10.28 -0.89
N THR A 248 16.88 -11.39 -0.29
CA THR A 248 16.19 -12.68 -0.41
C THR A 248 14.73 -12.59 0.12
N VAL A 249 14.54 -11.96 1.28
CA VAL A 249 13.20 -11.76 1.84
C VAL A 249 12.34 -10.93 0.90
N ASN A 250 12.84 -9.79 0.42
CA ASN A 250 12.09 -8.90 -0.47
C ASN A 250 11.73 -9.57 -1.79
N GLU A 251 12.63 -10.35 -2.38
CA GLU A 251 12.39 -11.07 -3.62
C GLU A 251 11.32 -12.15 -3.43
N GLU A 252 11.45 -12.98 -2.38
CA GLU A 252 10.52 -14.06 -2.09
C GLU A 252 9.11 -13.53 -1.77
N MET A 253 9.03 -12.46 -0.97
CA MET A 253 7.77 -11.80 -0.66
C MET A 253 7.09 -11.23 -1.91
N SER A 254 7.83 -10.55 -2.78
CA SER A 254 7.29 -10.02 -4.03
C SER A 254 6.82 -11.11 -4.98
N ARG A 255 7.59 -12.19 -5.12
CA ARG A 255 7.27 -13.33 -5.99
C ARG A 255 5.94 -13.97 -5.62
N ALA A 256 5.64 -14.06 -4.34
CA ALA A 256 4.46 -14.74 -3.83
C ALA A 256 3.30 -13.79 -3.45
N LEU A 257 3.43 -12.48 -3.70
CA LEU A 257 2.47 -11.48 -3.22
C LEU A 257 1.04 -11.74 -3.68
N PHE A 258 0.86 -12.15 -4.93
CA PHE A 258 -0.46 -12.39 -5.54
C PHE A 258 -0.96 -13.84 -5.40
N MET A 259 -0.20 -14.69 -4.74
CA MET A 259 -0.54 -16.09 -4.54
C MET A 259 -1.51 -16.26 -3.37
N SER A 260 -2.43 -17.21 -3.50
CA SER A 260 -3.26 -17.65 -2.37
C SER A 260 -2.41 -18.29 -1.26
N LYS A 261 -2.94 -18.36 -0.06
CA LYS A 261 -2.27 -19.02 1.07
C LYS A 261 -1.85 -20.46 0.74
N LYS A 262 -2.70 -21.20 -0.01
CA LYS A 262 -2.41 -22.57 -0.45
C LYS A 262 -1.22 -22.64 -1.39
N GLU A 263 -1.15 -21.74 -2.36
CA GLU A 263 -0.05 -21.65 -3.32
C GLU A 263 1.25 -21.25 -2.64
N ARG A 264 1.23 -20.26 -1.74
CA ARG A 264 2.41 -19.85 -0.94
C ARG A 264 3.00 -21.02 -0.17
N LYS A 265 2.14 -21.79 0.52
CA LYS A 265 2.55 -22.98 1.27
C LYS A 265 3.13 -24.07 0.37
N ALA A 266 2.57 -24.25 -0.82
CA ALA A 266 3.06 -25.24 -1.80
C ALA A 266 4.34 -24.81 -2.50
N LEU A 267 4.61 -23.49 -2.57
CA LEU A 267 5.76 -22.93 -3.28
C LEU A 267 7.07 -23.28 -2.57
N SER A 268 7.20 -22.96 -1.30
CA SER A 268 8.37 -23.31 -0.49
C SER A 268 8.10 -23.16 1.01
N PRO A 269 8.85 -23.88 1.87
CA PRO A 269 8.82 -23.65 3.32
C PRO A 269 9.20 -22.22 3.72
N LEU A 270 10.08 -21.57 2.95
CA LEU A 270 10.48 -20.18 3.19
C LEU A 270 9.30 -19.23 2.93
N THR A 271 8.58 -19.40 1.84
CA THR A 271 7.40 -18.57 1.52
C THR A 271 6.31 -18.74 2.60
N ASP A 272 6.02 -19.99 3.02
CA ASP A 272 5.04 -20.26 4.08
C ASP A 272 5.43 -19.59 5.39
N PHE A 273 6.71 -19.62 5.75
CA PHE A 273 7.25 -18.94 6.93
C PHE A 273 7.11 -17.41 6.82
N LEU A 274 7.55 -16.80 5.71
CA LEU A 274 7.56 -15.34 5.53
C LEU A 274 6.16 -14.73 5.55
N TYR A 275 5.16 -15.46 5.06
CA TYR A 275 3.75 -15.06 5.11
C TYR A 275 3.00 -15.61 6.35
N GLY A 276 3.67 -16.35 7.21
CA GLY A 276 3.15 -16.92 8.45
C GLY A 276 3.22 -15.96 9.63
N ASN A 277 2.76 -16.41 10.80
CA ASN A 277 2.67 -15.62 12.02
C ASN A 277 4.03 -15.13 12.56
N ASP A 278 5.12 -15.82 12.23
CA ASP A 278 6.49 -15.46 12.61
C ASP A 278 7.23 -14.68 11.51
N GLY A 279 6.56 -14.42 10.40
CA GLY A 279 7.10 -13.65 9.28
C GLY A 279 7.02 -12.13 9.50
N PRO A 280 7.74 -11.35 8.67
CA PRO A 280 8.00 -9.92 8.88
C PRO A 280 6.75 -9.04 8.81
N ILE A 281 5.64 -9.52 8.24
CA ILE A 281 4.38 -8.76 8.14
C ILE A 281 3.31 -9.19 9.16
N TRP A 282 3.57 -10.27 9.95
CA TRP A 282 2.61 -10.79 10.93
C TRP A 282 3.14 -10.90 12.34
N TYR A 283 4.45 -10.90 12.55
CA TYR A 283 5.02 -11.10 13.87
C TYR A 283 4.50 -10.09 14.90
N ARG A 284 4.07 -10.57 16.07
CA ARG A 284 3.50 -9.76 17.15
C ARG A 284 4.21 -9.98 18.51
N GLY A 285 5.31 -10.72 18.51
CA GLY A 285 6.06 -11.04 19.72
C GLY A 285 6.59 -9.82 20.44
N LEU A 286 7.04 -8.78 19.70
CA LEU A 286 7.52 -7.52 20.30
C LEU A 286 6.48 -6.86 21.22
N MET A 287 5.19 -7.11 21.01
CA MET A 287 4.10 -6.59 21.85
C MET A 287 3.62 -7.58 22.91
N ARG A 288 3.80 -8.89 22.69
CA ARG A 288 3.21 -9.96 23.50
C ARG A 288 4.22 -10.72 24.35
N GLU A 289 5.48 -10.74 23.93
CA GLU A 289 6.53 -11.46 24.64
C GLU A 289 7.03 -10.68 25.87
N ASP A 290 7.50 -11.43 26.88
CA ASP A 290 8.20 -10.85 28.02
C ASP A 290 9.39 -10.01 27.51
N PRO A 291 9.58 -8.79 28.04
CA PRO A 291 10.68 -7.91 27.64
C PRO A 291 12.07 -8.56 27.62
N LYS A 292 12.32 -9.55 28.48
CA LYS A 292 13.59 -10.29 28.52
C LYS A 292 13.88 -11.12 27.26
N TYR A 293 12.86 -11.45 26.45
CA TYR A 293 13.00 -12.20 25.20
C TYR A 293 12.94 -11.31 23.96
N LYS A 294 12.70 -10.01 24.13
CA LYS A 294 12.74 -9.10 22.98
C LYS A 294 14.15 -9.02 22.46
N PRO A 295 14.37 -9.24 21.14
CA PRO A 295 15.68 -9.02 20.57
C PRO A 295 16.09 -7.56 20.82
N LEU A 296 17.32 -7.36 21.23
CA LEU A 296 17.94 -6.04 21.21
C LEU A 296 18.10 -5.67 19.72
N VAL A 297 17.30 -4.74 19.27
CA VAL A 297 17.38 -4.18 17.91
C VAL A 297 18.41 -3.07 17.90
#